data_2871a259fcbb1a5897b6eab3c6d7434f
#
_entry.id   2871a259fcbb1a5897b6eab3c6d7434f
#
_cell.length_a   1.000
_cell.length_b   1.000
_cell.length_c   1.000
_cell.angle_alpha   90.00
_cell.angle_beta   90.00
_cell.angle_gamma   90.00
#
_symmetry.space_group_name_H-M   'P 1'
#
loop_
_entity.id
_entity.type
_entity.pdbx_description
1 polymer ?
#
loop_
_entity_poly.entity_id
_entity_poly.type
_entity_poly.pdbx_seq_one_letter_code
_entity_poly.pdbx_strand_id
1 'polypeptide(L)'
;GVPALLSSINVNFETKSSVGLLAYTKPLPLLLKHPITGKDFHARQDDQGRLIIGGKFDGDASKEKDMQIAAEKLIQDMASRLAYNGIMTLDYFTVGSRPLPVDGRPKIGRLKNQLSKDIKGIYLAVMHSGITNAPLAGKLGIAEIINGERHRLLSDFMPQQVTASETS
;
A
#
# COMPACT_ATOMS: atom_id res chain seq x y z
N GLY A 1 9.70 8.72 5.50
CA GLY A 1 9.52 7.28 5.43
C GLY A 1 10.82 6.50 5.21
N VAL A 2 10.72 5.28 4.69
CA VAL A 2 11.89 4.36 4.55
C VAL A 2 13.06 4.98 3.78
N PRO A 3 12.88 5.65 2.62
CA PRO A 3 14.00 6.29 1.93
C PRO A 3 14.76 7.30 2.80
N ALA A 4 14.04 8.19 3.49
CA ALA A 4 14.66 9.20 4.34
C ALA A 4 15.43 8.58 5.53
N LEU A 5 14.86 7.52 6.15
CA LEU A 5 15.53 6.78 7.22
C LEU A 5 16.82 6.11 6.72
N LEU A 6 16.78 5.48 5.55
CA LEU A 6 17.97 4.83 4.98
C LEU A 6 19.02 5.84 4.52
N SER A 7 18.58 6.99 3.99
CA SER A 7 19.47 8.09 3.62
C SER A 7 20.24 8.63 4.83
N SER A 8 19.67 8.65 6.05
CA SER A 8 20.36 9.11 7.25
C SER A 8 21.56 8.23 7.66
N ILE A 9 21.67 7.06 7.09
CA ILE A 9 22.80 6.12 7.27
C ILE A 9 23.56 5.90 5.95
N ASN A 10 23.48 6.85 5.03
CA ASN A 10 24.13 6.81 3.72
C ASN A 10 23.75 5.60 2.85
N VAL A 11 22.51 5.13 2.97
CA VAL A 11 21.95 4.07 2.15
C VAL A 11 20.92 4.64 1.19
N ASN A 12 21.17 4.55 -0.12
CA ASN A 12 20.19 4.95 -1.13
C ASN A 12 19.18 3.83 -1.36
N PHE A 13 17.92 4.11 -1.11
CA PHE A 13 16.80 3.21 -1.40
C PHE A 13 15.64 4.03 -1.99
N GLU A 14 15.29 3.74 -3.22
CA GLU A 14 14.27 4.48 -3.92
C GLU A 14 12.91 3.79 -3.87
N THR A 15 11.88 4.61 -3.71
CA THR A 15 10.49 4.19 -3.82
C THR A 15 9.73 5.14 -4.73
N LYS A 16 8.76 4.60 -5.47
CA LYS A 16 7.75 5.42 -6.13
C LYS A 16 6.50 5.53 -5.26
N SER A 17 5.82 6.65 -5.40
CA SER A 17 4.53 6.87 -4.73
C SER A 17 3.38 6.41 -5.62
N SER A 18 2.42 5.73 -5.03
CA SER A 18 1.12 5.44 -5.65
C SER A 18 0.02 6.02 -4.79
N VAL A 19 -0.73 6.94 -5.35
CA VAL A 19 -1.87 7.56 -4.64
C VAL A 19 -3.04 6.57 -4.61
N GLY A 20 -3.65 6.45 -3.44
CA GLY A 20 -4.90 5.71 -3.24
C GLY A 20 -5.97 6.63 -2.71
N LEU A 21 -7.16 6.55 -3.27
CA LEU A 21 -8.33 7.29 -2.83
C LEU A 21 -9.38 6.32 -2.31
N LEU A 22 -9.96 6.65 -1.16
CA LEU A 22 -11.11 5.97 -0.59
C LEU A 22 -12.24 6.95 -0.43
N ALA A 23 -13.41 6.62 -1.01
CA ALA A 23 -14.64 7.36 -0.86
C ALA A 23 -15.51 6.71 0.22
N TYR A 24 -16.10 7.51 1.08
CA TYR A 24 -16.98 7.09 2.17
C TYR A 24 -18.37 7.64 1.93
N THR A 25 -19.38 6.76 1.93
CA THR A 25 -20.79 7.22 1.84
C THR A 25 -21.29 7.72 3.18
N LYS A 26 -22.37 8.49 3.17
CA LYS A 26 -23.23 8.61 4.35
C LYS A 26 -23.73 7.23 4.76
N PRO A 27 -24.12 7.03 6.05
CA PRO A 27 -24.66 5.76 6.50
C PRO A 27 -25.80 5.24 5.63
N LEU A 28 -25.75 3.96 5.31
CA LEU A 28 -26.71 3.22 4.50
C LEU A 28 -27.21 1.99 5.27
N PRO A 29 -28.36 1.41 4.91
CA PRO A 29 -28.74 0.08 5.37
C PRO A 29 -27.64 -0.94 5.05
N LEU A 30 -27.66 -2.10 5.70
CA LEU A 30 -26.69 -3.16 5.42
C LEU A 30 -26.85 -3.68 3.97
N LEU A 31 -25.90 -3.33 3.13
CA LEU A 31 -25.83 -3.74 1.73
C LEU A 31 -24.75 -4.80 1.49
N LEU A 32 -23.64 -4.71 2.22
CA LEU A 32 -22.50 -5.61 2.09
C LEU A 32 -22.18 -6.32 3.41
N LYS A 33 -22.41 -7.63 3.46
CA LYS A 33 -22.02 -8.47 4.61
C LYS A 33 -20.52 -8.82 4.60
N HIS A 34 -19.88 -8.75 3.43
CA HIS A 34 -18.47 -9.07 3.24
C HIS A 34 -17.81 -8.04 2.33
N PRO A 35 -16.48 -7.83 2.45
CA PRO A 35 -15.75 -7.06 1.45
C PRO A 35 -15.90 -7.68 0.07
N ILE A 36 -16.06 -6.82 -0.93
CA ILE A 36 -16.12 -7.21 -2.34
C ILE A 36 -14.97 -6.58 -3.11
N THR A 37 -14.48 -7.28 -4.12
CA THR A 37 -13.41 -6.81 -5.00
C THR A 37 -13.77 -7.12 -6.44
N GLY A 38 -13.65 -6.13 -7.30
CA GLY A 38 -13.77 -6.25 -8.75
C GLY A 38 -12.47 -5.85 -9.46
N LYS A 39 -12.52 -5.77 -10.77
CA LYS A 39 -11.37 -5.42 -11.60
C LYS A 39 -10.77 -4.05 -11.24
N ASP A 40 -11.63 -3.05 -11.01
CA ASP A 40 -11.23 -1.66 -10.85
C ASP A 40 -11.71 -1.04 -9.54
N PHE A 41 -12.25 -1.82 -8.63
CA PHE A 41 -12.76 -1.34 -7.35
C PHE A 41 -12.65 -2.40 -6.25
N HIS A 42 -12.70 -1.94 -5.02
CA HIS A 42 -12.98 -2.75 -3.84
C HIS A 42 -13.91 -1.96 -2.92
N ALA A 43 -14.78 -2.66 -2.21
CA ALA A 43 -15.68 -2.03 -1.27
C ALA A 43 -15.94 -2.90 -0.05
N ARG A 44 -16.20 -2.26 1.06
CA ARG A 44 -16.69 -2.86 2.30
C ARG A 44 -17.64 -1.93 2.99
N GLN A 45 -18.48 -2.45 3.85
CA GLN A 45 -19.32 -1.63 4.72
C GLN A 45 -18.81 -1.72 6.15
N ASP A 46 -18.73 -0.57 6.84
CA ASP A 46 -18.33 -0.51 8.24
C ASP A 46 -19.52 -0.70 9.18
N ASP A 47 -19.25 -0.74 10.47
CA ASP A 47 -20.24 -0.88 11.54
C ASP A 47 -21.14 0.36 11.71
N GLN A 48 -20.76 1.50 11.13
CA GLN A 48 -21.56 2.72 11.09
C GLN A 48 -22.47 2.78 9.85
N GLY A 49 -22.45 1.75 9.01
CA GLY A 49 -23.24 1.65 7.80
C GLY A 49 -22.65 2.37 6.58
N ARG A 50 -21.43 2.94 6.68
CA ARG A 50 -20.79 3.59 5.52
C ARG A 50 -20.21 2.56 4.57
N LEU A 51 -20.47 2.71 3.28
CA LEU A 51 -19.65 2.03 2.27
C LEU A 51 -18.31 2.77 2.12
N ILE A 52 -17.24 2.02 2.19
CA ILE A 52 -15.87 2.48 1.95
C ILE A 52 -15.43 1.87 0.63
N ILE A 53 -15.27 2.73 -0.37
CA ILE A 53 -15.04 2.33 -1.75
C ILE A 53 -13.68 2.84 -2.19
N GLY A 54 -12.82 1.95 -2.67
CA GLY A 54 -11.54 2.29 -3.27
C GLY A 54 -11.49 1.89 -4.73
N GLY A 55 -10.77 2.66 -5.52
CA GLY A 55 -10.58 2.41 -6.94
C GLY A 55 -9.28 3.01 -7.44
N LYS A 56 -9.08 2.96 -8.75
CA LYS A 56 -7.97 3.69 -9.38
C LYS A 56 -8.23 5.19 -9.30
N PHE A 57 -7.17 5.92 -9.10
CA PHE A 57 -7.17 7.37 -9.15
C PHE A 57 -6.08 7.81 -10.14
N ASP A 58 -6.53 8.34 -11.27
CA ASP A 58 -5.65 8.81 -12.36
C ASP A 58 -5.58 10.36 -12.42
N GLY A 59 -6.19 11.05 -11.43
CA GLY A 59 -6.21 12.51 -11.33
C GLY A 59 -4.98 13.08 -10.64
N ASP A 60 -4.93 14.41 -10.60
CA ASP A 60 -3.90 15.16 -9.90
C ASP A 60 -4.21 15.21 -8.39
N ALA A 61 -3.45 14.44 -7.61
CA ALA A 61 -3.60 14.37 -6.15
C ALA A 61 -3.25 15.66 -5.42
N SER A 62 -2.71 16.67 -6.10
CA SER A 62 -2.50 18.01 -5.54
C SER A 62 -3.75 18.88 -5.58
N LYS A 63 -4.76 18.48 -6.36
CA LYS A 63 -6.01 19.24 -6.54
C LYS A 63 -7.17 18.56 -5.81
N GLU A 64 -7.63 19.18 -4.75
CA GLU A 64 -8.76 18.69 -3.95
C GLU A 64 -10.03 18.45 -4.80
N LYS A 65 -10.29 19.34 -5.77
CA LYS A 65 -11.42 19.22 -6.68
C LYS A 65 -11.38 17.95 -7.52
N ASP A 66 -10.22 17.56 -8.03
CA ASP A 66 -10.06 16.35 -8.85
C ASP A 66 -10.28 15.10 -7.98
N MET A 67 -9.82 15.14 -6.74
CA MET A 67 -10.03 14.06 -5.77
C MET A 67 -11.50 13.92 -5.39
N GLN A 68 -12.21 15.02 -5.17
CA GLN A 68 -13.64 15.01 -4.88
C GLN A 68 -14.44 14.42 -6.05
N ILE A 69 -14.20 14.87 -7.27
CA ILE A 69 -14.85 14.34 -8.48
C ILE A 69 -14.61 12.84 -8.61
N ALA A 70 -13.37 12.39 -8.37
CA ALA A 70 -13.04 10.97 -8.42
C ALA A 70 -13.76 10.16 -7.32
N ALA A 71 -13.88 10.72 -6.11
CA ALA A 71 -14.61 10.08 -5.02
C ALA A 71 -16.11 9.97 -5.32
N GLU A 72 -16.72 11.03 -5.83
CA GLU A 72 -18.13 11.03 -6.24
C GLU A 72 -18.39 10.01 -7.36
N LYS A 73 -17.47 9.91 -8.33
CA LYS A 73 -17.55 8.89 -9.38
C LYS A 73 -17.48 7.47 -8.83
N LEU A 74 -16.60 7.19 -7.88
CA LEU A 74 -16.55 5.87 -7.23
C LEU A 74 -17.89 5.51 -6.56
N ILE A 75 -18.55 6.48 -5.93
CA ILE A 75 -19.87 6.28 -5.32
C ILE A 75 -20.93 5.98 -6.40
N GLN A 76 -20.95 6.75 -7.49
CA GLN A 76 -21.88 6.55 -8.60
C GLN A 76 -21.70 5.19 -9.28
N ASP A 77 -20.45 4.82 -9.55
CA ASP A 77 -20.10 3.53 -10.14
C ASP A 77 -20.50 2.37 -9.22
N MET A 78 -20.37 2.53 -7.91
CA MET A 78 -20.82 1.53 -6.94
C MET A 78 -22.34 1.45 -6.87
N ALA A 79 -23.03 2.59 -6.84
CA ALA A 79 -24.49 2.63 -6.82
C ALA A 79 -25.10 1.89 -8.02
N SER A 80 -24.48 2.01 -9.20
CA SER A 80 -24.91 1.30 -10.41
C SER A 80 -24.70 -0.22 -10.35
N ARG A 81 -23.79 -0.71 -9.49
CA ARG A 81 -23.44 -2.13 -9.36
C ARG A 81 -24.23 -2.86 -8.26
N LEU A 82 -24.68 -2.12 -7.26
CA LEU A 82 -25.48 -2.67 -6.18
C LEU A 82 -26.96 -2.53 -6.51
N ALA A 83 -27.73 -3.58 -6.26
CA ALA A 83 -29.19 -3.54 -6.40
C ALA A 83 -29.82 -2.72 -5.24
N TYR A 84 -29.48 -1.43 -5.18
CA TYR A 84 -29.97 -0.50 -4.16
C TYR A 84 -30.67 0.67 -4.81
N ASN A 85 -31.96 0.81 -4.50
CA ASN A 85 -32.82 1.84 -5.09
C ASN A 85 -32.77 3.17 -4.33
N GLY A 86 -31.97 3.26 -3.27
CA GLY A 86 -31.81 4.50 -2.50
C GLY A 86 -30.71 5.40 -3.06
N ILE A 87 -30.53 6.55 -2.43
CA ILE A 87 -29.50 7.53 -2.82
C ILE A 87 -28.23 7.24 -2.05
N MET A 88 -27.11 7.06 -2.77
CA MET A 88 -25.78 7.02 -2.22
C MET A 88 -25.11 8.38 -2.40
N THR A 89 -24.70 9.00 -1.30
CA THR A 89 -24.01 10.29 -1.32
C THR A 89 -22.64 10.16 -0.66
N LEU A 90 -21.68 10.91 -1.18
CA LEU A 90 -20.37 11.07 -0.58
C LEU A 90 -20.53 11.79 0.78
N ASP A 91 -19.90 11.26 1.83
CA ASP A 91 -19.75 11.92 3.12
C ASP A 91 -18.39 12.63 3.15
N TYR A 92 -17.34 11.87 2.94
CA TYR A 92 -15.97 12.37 2.80
C TYR A 92 -15.11 11.39 1.99
N PHE A 93 -13.91 11.79 1.70
CA PHE A 93 -12.89 10.91 1.11
C PHE A 93 -11.55 11.03 1.84
N THR A 94 -10.73 10.02 1.70
CA THR A 94 -9.35 10.04 2.19
C THR A 94 -8.38 9.71 1.07
N VAL A 95 -7.21 10.32 1.12
CA VAL A 95 -6.12 10.08 0.17
C VAL A 95 -4.89 9.61 0.93
N GLY A 96 -4.30 8.55 0.44
CA GLY A 96 -3.09 7.98 1.00
C GLY A 96 -2.01 7.79 -0.06
N SER A 97 -0.78 8.02 0.31
CA SER A 97 0.38 7.73 -0.53
C SER A 97 0.98 6.40 -0.12
N ARG A 98 1.06 5.47 -1.06
CA ARG A 98 1.62 4.13 -0.84
C ARG A 98 3.05 4.10 -1.37
N PRO A 99 4.06 3.85 -0.52
CA PRO A 99 5.43 3.68 -0.98
C PRO A 99 5.56 2.31 -1.65
N LEU A 100 6.00 2.30 -2.90
CA LEU A 100 6.26 1.10 -3.66
C LEU A 100 7.74 1.06 -4.05
N PRO A 101 8.42 -0.08 -3.98
CA PRO A 101 9.71 -0.23 -4.64
C PRO A 101 9.61 0.13 -6.13
N VAL A 102 10.67 0.69 -6.71
CA VAL A 102 10.64 1.23 -8.09
C VAL A 102 10.22 0.18 -9.11
N ASP A 103 10.66 -1.07 -8.94
CA ASP A 103 10.31 -2.20 -9.80
C ASP A 103 8.93 -2.81 -9.47
N GLY A 104 8.23 -2.30 -8.45
CA GLY A 104 6.92 -2.78 -8.00
C GLY A 104 6.93 -4.10 -7.24
N ARG A 105 8.09 -4.75 -7.08
CA ARG A 105 8.21 -6.03 -6.36
C ARG A 105 8.52 -5.80 -4.88
N PRO A 106 8.01 -6.63 -3.96
CA PRO A 106 8.40 -6.56 -2.56
C PRO A 106 9.92 -6.57 -2.36
N LYS A 107 10.39 -5.85 -1.36
CA LYS A 107 11.78 -5.87 -0.91
C LYS A 107 11.78 -6.26 0.55
N ILE A 108 12.16 -7.51 0.82
CA ILE A 108 12.13 -8.12 2.15
C ILE A 108 13.47 -8.80 2.39
N GLY A 109 14.20 -8.38 3.41
CA GLY A 109 15.46 -9.00 3.75
C GLY A 109 16.49 -8.04 4.35
N ARG A 110 17.68 -8.57 4.63
CA ARG A 110 18.83 -7.78 5.04
C ARG A 110 19.33 -6.94 3.87
N LEU A 111 19.72 -5.71 4.16
CA LEU A 111 20.37 -4.87 3.17
C LEU A 111 21.84 -5.29 3.03
N LYS A 112 22.33 -5.28 1.81
CA LYS A 112 23.72 -5.58 1.49
C LYS A 112 24.40 -4.35 0.89
N ASN A 113 25.64 -4.09 1.30
CA ASN A 113 26.48 -3.09 0.66
C ASN A 113 27.03 -3.60 -0.69
N GLN A 114 27.77 -2.75 -1.39
CA GLN A 114 28.39 -3.07 -2.69
C GLN A 114 29.31 -4.29 -2.66
N LEU A 115 29.88 -4.61 -1.50
CA LEU A 115 30.73 -5.79 -1.31
C LEU A 115 29.92 -7.04 -0.90
N SER A 116 28.60 -7.03 -1.10
CA SER A 116 27.67 -8.11 -0.71
C SER A 116 27.66 -8.45 0.79
N LYS A 117 28.21 -7.56 1.64
CA LYS A 117 28.17 -7.72 3.10
C LYS A 117 26.88 -7.13 3.67
N ASP A 118 26.28 -7.81 4.64
CA ASP A 118 25.10 -7.33 5.33
C ASP A 118 25.37 -6.03 6.09
N ILE A 119 24.48 -5.06 5.93
CA ILE A 119 24.46 -3.87 6.77
C ILE A 119 23.80 -4.29 8.08
N LYS A 120 24.59 -4.27 9.16
CA LYS A 120 24.15 -4.76 10.47
C LYS A 120 23.00 -3.93 11.03
N GLY A 121 22.08 -4.60 11.72
CA GLY A 121 21.00 -3.97 12.46
C GLY A 121 19.81 -3.53 11.60
N ILE A 122 19.80 -3.79 10.28
CA ILE A 122 18.72 -3.38 9.40
C ILE A 122 18.13 -4.59 8.68
N TYR A 123 16.80 -4.68 8.78
CA TYR A 123 15.98 -5.59 8.00
C TYR A 123 14.88 -4.80 7.29
N LEU A 124 14.84 -4.87 5.97
CA LEU A 124 13.89 -4.12 5.15
C LEU A 124 12.64 -4.95 4.88
N ALA A 125 11.46 -4.32 4.93
CA ALA A 125 10.20 -4.91 4.49
C ALA A 125 9.33 -3.81 3.85
N VAL A 126 9.50 -3.60 2.55
CA VAL A 126 8.73 -2.63 1.76
C VAL A 126 7.99 -3.35 0.65
N MET A 127 6.67 -3.22 0.61
CA MET A 127 5.84 -3.92 -0.35
C MET A 127 4.48 -3.27 -0.56
N HIS A 128 3.87 -3.52 -1.72
CA HIS A 128 2.44 -3.33 -1.88
C HIS A 128 1.68 -4.32 -1.00
N SER A 129 0.47 -3.96 -0.57
CA SER A 129 -0.39 -4.84 0.25
C SER A 129 0.28 -5.30 1.56
N GLY A 130 1.04 -4.39 2.19
CA GLY A 130 1.80 -4.68 3.41
C GLY A 130 0.94 -5.23 4.54
N ILE A 131 -0.29 -4.72 4.73
CA ILE A 131 -1.22 -5.23 5.76
C ILE A 131 -1.58 -6.70 5.48
N THR A 132 -1.96 -7.02 4.25
CA THR A 132 -2.33 -8.40 3.86
C THR A 132 -1.17 -9.37 4.01
N ASN A 133 0.04 -8.93 3.66
CA ASN A 133 1.24 -9.77 3.68
C ASN A 133 2.00 -9.74 5.01
N ALA A 134 1.63 -8.85 5.95
CA ALA A 134 2.34 -8.68 7.21
C ALA A 134 2.52 -9.98 8.01
N PRO A 135 1.52 -10.87 8.16
CA PRO A 135 1.68 -12.10 8.92
C PRO A 135 2.76 -13.03 8.33
N LEU A 136 2.75 -13.18 7.00
CA LEU A 136 3.72 -14.03 6.30
C LEU A 136 5.11 -13.39 6.29
N ALA A 137 5.20 -12.11 5.90
CA ALA A 137 6.46 -11.38 5.85
C ALA A 137 7.11 -11.28 7.24
N GLY A 138 6.32 -11.05 8.29
CA GLY A 138 6.79 -11.02 9.67
C GLY A 138 7.31 -12.39 10.13
N LYS A 139 6.52 -13.46 9.93
CA LYS A 139 6.94 -14.81 10.31
C LYS A 139 8.25 -15.23 9.63
N LEU A 140 8.35 -15.05 8.33
CA LEU A 140 9.53 -15.45 7.56
C LEU A 140 10.72 -14.52 7.83
N GLY A 141 10.47 -13.22 7.98
CA GLY A 141 11.53 -12.25 8.29
C GLY A 141 12.13 -12.46 9.68
N ILE A 142 11.31 -12.73 10.70
CA ILE A 142 11.81 -13.04 12.04
C ILE A 142 12.64 -14.33 12.03
N ALA A 143 12.21 -15.38 11.33
CA ALA A 143 12.98 -16.60 11.20
C ALA A 143 14.36 -16.34 10.54
N GLU A 144 14.41 -15.52 9.49
CA GLU A 144 15.66 -15.12 8.85
C GLU A 144 16.53 -14.27 9.80
N ILE A 145 15.97 -13.37 10.59
CA ILE A 145 16.73 -12.53 11.53
C ILE A 145 17.35 -13.37 12.65
N ILE A 146 16.58 -14.29 13.22
CA ILE A 146 17.01 -15.08 14.39
C ILE A 146 17.90 -16.26 13.98
N ASN A 147 17.50 -17.02 12.97
CA ASN A 147 18.15 -18.27 12.59
C ASN A 147 19.18 -18.08 11.46
N GLY A 148 19.19 -16.94 10.80
CA GLY A 148 20.04 -16.70 9.61
C GLY A 148 19.56 -17.40 8.34
N GLU A 149 18.47 -18.15 8.40
CA GLU A 149 17.97 -18.95 7.29
C GLU A 149 16.92 -18.20 6.49
N ARG A 150 17.21 -17.96 5.22
CA ARG A 150 16.27 -17.33 4.31
C ARG A 150 15.29 -18.35 3.72
N HIS A 151 14.01 -18.14 3.95
CA HIS A 151 12.98 -19.01 3.39
C HIS A 151 12.86 -18.84 1.86
N ARG A 152 12.64 -19.93 1.12
CA ARG A 152 12.55 -19.94 -0.35
C ARG A 152 11.51 -18.95 -0.92
N LEU A 153 10.41 -18.71 -0.22
CA LEU A 153 9.39 -17.73 -0.64
C LEU A 153 9.90 -16.28 -0.64
N LEU A 154 10.97 -15.97 0.05
CA LEU A 154 11.58 -14.65 0.06
C LEU A 154 12.73 -14.49 -0.95
N SER A 155 13.15 -15.58 -1.63
CA SER A 155 14.34 -15.58 -2.50
C SER A 155 14.29 -14.49 -3.58
N ASP A 156 13.12 -14.31 -4.20
CA ASP A 156 12.93 -13.35 -5.29
C ASP A 156 12.69 -11.91 -4.83
N PHE A 157 12.62 -11.69 -3.52
CA PHE A 157 12.28 -10.41 -2.91
C PHE A 157 13.45 -9.78 -2.14
N MET A 158 14.67 -10.20 -2.43
CA MET A 158 15.86 -9.58 -1.84
C MET A 158 15.89 -8.07 -2.16
N PRO A 159 16.21 -7.23 -1.17
CA PRO A 159 16.61 -5.86 -1.46
C PRO A 159 17.84 -5.88 -2.39
N GLN A 160 17.84 -4.97 -3.36
CA GLN A 160 19.02 -4.78 -4.21
C GLN A 160 20.21 -4.31 -3.35
N GLN A 161 21.43 -4.59 -3.82
CA GLN A 161 22.63 -4.01 -3.24
C GLN A 161 22.51 -2.49 -3.29
N VAL A 162 22.76 -1.85 -2.16
CA VAL A 162 22.66 -0.40 -2.06
C VAL A 162 24.04 0.23 -2.20
N THR A 163 24.12 1.24 -3.04
CA THR A 163 25.30 2.10 -3.14
C THR A 163 25.34 3.00 -1.90
N ALA A 164 26.48 3.04 -1.20
CA ALA A 164 26.73 4.13 -0.29
C ALA A 164 26.77 5.43 -1.12
N SER A 165 26.02 6.45 -0.75
CA SER A 165 26.20 7.76 -1.35
C SER A 165 27.62 8.21 -1.02
N GLU A 166 28.41 8.49 -2.08
CA GLU A 166 29.71 9.12 -1.89
C GLU A 166 29.45 10.47 -1.21
N THR A 167 29.93 10.58 0.02
CA THR A 167 30.02 11.86 0.71
C THR A 167 31.12 12.66 0.00
N SER A 168 30.71 13.63 -0.79
CA SER A 168 31.58 14.73 -1.27
C SER A 168 31.89 15.66 -0.12
#